data_b7768183d61c1ba1cc0d7d08a8246a27
#
_entry.id   b7768183d61c1ba1cc0d7d08a8246a27
#
_cell.length_a   1.000
_cell.length_b   1.000
_cell.length_c   1.000
_cell.angle_alpha   90.00
_cell.angle_beta   90.00
_cell.angle_gamma   90.00
#
_symmetry.space_group_name_H-M   'P 1'
#
loop_
_entity.id
_entity.type
_entity.pdbx_description
1 polymer ?
#
loop_
_entity_poly.entity_id
_entity_poly.type
_entity_poly.pdbx_seq_one_letter_code
_entity_poly.pdbx_strand_id
1 'polypeptide(L)'
;MIKKKFIYLLFIILFNFYNYSFANDLKTKNSFLSADTIEYHNEISLMSAVGNVEIINGPNILQADRISYDMKSDKILAIGNVSFQDENKNKYFSDKMELQGDLKKAIIKNFSSLLSDGSRLSANLIIRDSIQGDKLEKITFT
;
A
#
# COMPACT_ATOMS: atom_id res chain seq x y z
N MET A 1 11.83 61.74 -2.06
CA MET A 1 11.92 60.95 -3.29
C MET A 1 12.42 59.49 -3.05
N ILE A 2 13.15 59.25 -2.00
CA ILE A 2 13.70 57.92 -1.65
C ILE A 2 12.64 56.93 -1.12
N LYS A 3 11.60 57.42 -0.48
CA LYS A 3 10.56 56.54 0.14
C LYS A 3 9.66 55.82 -0.89
N LYS A 4 9.41 56.38 -2.07
CA LYS A 4 8.60 55.73 -3.10
C LYS A 4 9.32 54.59 -3.80
N LYS A 5 10.62 54.70 -4.06
CA LYS A 5 11.40 53.60 -4.67
C LYS A 5 11.55 52.39 -3.75
N PHE A 6 11.61 52.63 -2.43
CA PHE A 6 11.70 51.54 -1.44
C PHE A 6 10.39 50.73 -1.36
N ILE A 7 9.24 51.42 -1.50
CA ILE A 7 7.92 50.75 -1.50
C ILE A 7 7.76 49.91 -2.77
N TYR A 8 8.23 50.35 -3.93
CA TYR A 8 8.20 49.55 -5.17
C TYR A 8 9.11 48.32 -5.08
N LEU A 9 10.27 48.46 -4.46
CA LEU A 9 11.21 47.36 -4.27
C LEU A 9 10.62 46.32 -3.32
N LEU A 10 9.96 46.74 -2.25
CA LEU A 10 9.25 45.86 -1.29
C LEU A 10 8.09 45.14 -1.96
N PHE A 11 7.35 45.81 -2.85
CA PHE A 11 6.23 45.22 -3.59
C PHE A 11 6.69 44.17 -4.60
N ILE A 12 7.83 44.38 -5.25
CA ILE A 12 8.45 43.41 -6.18
C ILE A 12 8.93 42.18 -5.42
N ILE A 13 9.47 42.30 -4.20
CA ILE A 13 9.92 41.21 -3.37
C ILE A 13 8.71 40.40 -2.88
N LEU A 14 7.62 41.05 -2.47
CA LEU A 14 6.40 40.38 -2.03
C LEU A 14 5.68 39.62 -3.17
N PHE A 15 5.78 40.15 -4.41
CA PHE A 15 5.14 39.51 -5.57
C PHE A 15 5.87 38.24 -6.04
N ASN A 16 7.15 38.05 -5.68
CA ASN A 16 7.89 36.84 -6.00
C ASN A 16 7.62 35.64 -5.05
N PHE A 17 6.94 35.88 -3.92
CA PHE A 17 6.58 34.80 -3.00
C PHE A 17 5.28 34.07 -3.36
N TYR A 18 4.50 34.56 -4.33
CA TYR A 18 3.23 33.95 -4.72
C TYR A 18 3.35 32.83 -5.76
N ASN A 19 4.55 32.46 -6.20
CA ASN A 19 4.76 31.42 -7.20
C ASN A 19 5.38 30.14 -6.63
N TYR A 20 5.27 29.88 -5.32
CA TYR A 20 5.39 28.50 -4.85
C TYR A 20 4.07 27.79 -5.14
N SER A 21 3.89 27.42 -6.40
CA SER A 21 3.04 26.30 -6.73
C SER A 21 3.55 25.12 -5.92
N PHE A 22 2.88 24.80 -4.82
CA PHE A 22 2.85 23.45 -4.31
C PHE A 22 2.15 22.64 -5.41
N ALA A 23 2.90 22.22 -6.42
CA ALA A 23 2.55 21.02 -7.14
C ALA A 23 2.63 19.91 -6.09
N ASN A 24 1.54 19.71 -5.35
CA ASN A 24 1.25 18.42 -4.77
C ASN A 24 1.26 17.48 -5.96
N ASP A 25 2.37 16.80 -6.14
CA ASP A 25 2.48 15.60 -6.94
C ASP A 25 1.55 14.59 -6.27
N LEU A 26 0.24 14.78 -6.47
CA LEU A 26 -0.75 13.73 -6.35
C LEU A 26 -0.34 12.76 -7.46
N LYS A 27 0.70 11.94 -7.17
CA LYS A 27 0.85 10.65 -7.80
C LYS A 27 -0.45 9.93 -7.48
N THR A 28 -1.45 10.11 -8.33
CA THR A 28 -2.58 9.21 -8.44
C THR A 28 -1.93 7.86 -8.73
N LYS A 29 -1.71 7.08 -7.67
CA LYS A 29 -1.35 5.67 -7.82
C LYS A 29 -2.53 5.07 -8.55
N ASN A 30 -2.41 4.87 -9.85
CA ASN A 30 -3.40 4.15 -10.61
C ASN A 30 -3.40 2.73 -10.07
N SER A 31 -4.43 2.41 -9.28
CA SER A 31 -4.66 1.05 -8.79
C SER A 31 -5.67 0.39 -9.71
N PHE A 32 -5.38 -0.84 -10.13
CA PHE A 32 -6.25 -1.65 -10.95
C PHE A 32 -6.64 -2.90 -10.16
N LEU A 33 -7.91 -3.27 -10.20
CA LEU A 33 -8.44 -4.52 -9.67
C LEU A 33 -9.02 -5.33 -10.84
N SER A 34 -8.61 -6.59 -10.96
CA SER A 34 -9.13 -7.59 -11.88
C SER A 34 -9.55 -8.84 -11.11
N ALA A 35 -10.67 -9.46 -11.47
CA ALA A 35 -11.17 -10.72 -10.91
C ALA A 35 -12.23 -11.32 -11.82
N ASP A 36 -12.56 -12.61 -11.63
CA ASP A 36 -13.67 -13.24 -12.36
C ASP A 36 -15.01 -12.64 -11.93
N THR A 37 -15.17 -12.32 -10.65
CA THR A 37 -16.37 -11.68 -10.10
C THR A 37 -15.97 -10.59 -9.11
N ILE A 38 -16.61 -9.41 -9.22
CA ILE A 38 -16.47 -8.30 -8.28
C ILE A 38 -17.86 -7.89 -7.81
N GLU A 39 -18.08 -7.86 -6.51
CA GLU A 39 -19.32 -7.43 -5.87
C GLU A 39 -19.04 -6.26 -4.91
N TYR A 40 -19.95 -5.31 -4.91
CA TYR A 40 -19.91 -4.18 -3.98
C TYR A 40 -21.19 -4.12 -3.16
N HIS A 41 -21.03 -4.23 -1.83
CA HIS A 41 -22.11 -4.18 -0.86
C HIS A 41 -22.14 -2.79 -0.21
N ASN A 42 -22.92 -1.89 -0.80
CA ASN A 42 -22.95 -0.46 -0.41
C ASN A 42 -23.36 -0.25 1.05
N GLU A 43 -24.32 -1.00 1.56
CA GLU A 43 -24.85 -0.86 2.92
C GLU A 43 -23.78 -1.06 4.00
N ILE A 44 -22.85 -1.99 3.77
CA ILE A 44 -21.76 -2.32 4.69
C ILE A 44 -20.40 -1.79 4.24
N SER A 45 -20.34 -1.11 3.08
CA SER A 45 -19.11 -0.57 2.49
C SER A 45 -18.03 -1.65 2.28
N LEU A 46 -18.44 -2.82 1.83
CA LEU A 46 -17.59 -3.97 1.56
C LEU A 46 -17.50 -4.22 0.06
N MET A 47 -16.29 -4.34 -0.45
CA MET A 47 -16.01 -4.85 -1.80
C MET A 47 -15.46 -6.28 -1.68
N SER A 48 -15.94 -7.18 -2.53
CA SER A 48 -15.51 -8.57 -2.61
C SER A 48 -15.13 -8.90 -4.05
N ALA A 49 -13.96 -9.48 -4.25
CA ALA A 49 -13.47 -9.99 -5.52
C ALA A 49 -13.13 -11.47 -5.38
N VAL A 50 -13.54 -12.29 -6.34
CA VAL A 50 -13.42 -13.76 -6.30
C VAL A 50 -12.97 -14.28 -7.66
N GLY A 51 -12.03 -15.21 -7.65
CA GLY A 51 -11.47 -15.89 -8.82
C GLY A 51 -10.40 -15.06 -9.53
N ASN A 52 -9.19 -15.57 -9.60
CA ASN A 52 -8.04 -14.95 -10.29
C ASN A 52 -7.87 -13.46 -9.94
N VAL A 53 -8.00 -13.14 -8.64
CA VAL A 53 -7.97 -11.75 -8.20
C VAL A 53 -6.57 -11.19 -8.30
N GLU A 54 -6.43 -10.02 -8.95
CA GLU A 54 -5.19 -9.28 -9.06
C GLU A 54 -5.42 -7.80 -8.74
N ILE A 55 -4.61 -7.25 -7.84
CA ILE A 55 -4.54 -5.81 -7.57
C ILE A 55 -3.15 -5.32 -7.96
N ILE A 56 -3.10 -4.35 -8.85
CA ILE A 56 -1.88 -3.66 -9.26
C ILE A 56 -1.93 -2.24 -8.68
N ASN A 57 -0.93 -1.86 -7.92
CA ASN A 57 -0.79 -0.52 -7.36
C ASN A 57 0.65 -0.01 -7.60
N GLY A 58 0.84 0.69 -8.72
CA GLY A 58 2.18 1.05 -9.20
C GLY A 58 3.01 -0.21 -9.47
N PRO A 59 4.20 -0.36 -8.85
CA PRO A 59 5.05 -1.54 -9.02
C PRO A 59 4.61 -2.75 -8.17
N ASN A 60 3.67 -2.57 -7.24
CA ASN A 60 3.21 -3.62 -6.33
C ASN A 60 2.08 -4.44 -6.97
N ILE A 61 2.15 -5.76 -6.83
CA ILE A 61 1.15 -6.69 -7.36
C ILE A 61 0.71 -7.61 -6.22
N LEU A 62 -0.60 -7.66 -5.93
CA LEU A 62 -1.22 -8.61 -5.00
C LEU A 62 -2.14 -9.54 -5.78
N GLN A 63 -1.97 -10.84 -5.61
CA GLN A 63 -2.83 -11.87 -6.22
C GLN A 63 -3.38 -12.78 -5.14
N ALA A 64 -4.61 -13.30 -5.32
CA ALA A 64 -5.24 -14.26 -4.43
C ALA A 64 -6.44 -14.93 -5.10
N ASP A 65 -6.96 -16.00 -4.51
CA ASP A 65 -8.22 -16.61 -4.95
C ASP A 65 -9.42 -15.72 -4.62
N ARG A 66 -9.33 -15.00 -3.47
CA ARG A 66 -10.36 -14.07 -3.01
C ARG A 66 -9.73 -12.90 -2.27
N ILE A 67 -10.25 -11.70 -2.53
CA ILE A 67 -9.90 -10.49 -1.78
C ILE A 67 -11.19 -9.79 -1.35
N SER A 68 -11.27 -9.35 -0.10
CA SER A 68 -12.30 -8.44 0.38
C SER A 68 -11.67 -7.17 0.96
N TYR A 69 -12.32 -6.03 0.71
CA TYR A 69 -11.89 -4.73 1.22
C TYR A 69 -13.05 -4.07 1.98
N ASP A 70 -12.86 -3.92 3.29
CA ASP A 70 -13.74 -3.15 4.15
C ASP A 70 -13.27 -1.69 4.15
N MET A 71 -14.03 -0.83 3.48
CA MET A 71 -13.70 0.59 3.31
C MET A 71 -13.87 1.39 4.61
N LYS A 72 -14.66 0.89 5.58
CA LYS A 72 -14.86 1.58 6.86
C LYS A 72 -13.66 1.42 7.78
N SER A 73 -13.10 0.22 7.81
CA SER A 73 -11.95 -0.11 8.65
C SER A 73 -10.61 -0.03 7.92
N ASP A 74 -10.63 0.27 6.60
CA ASP A 74 -9.45 0.26 5.72
C ASP A 74 -8.69 -1.08 5.83
N LYS A 75 -9.45 -2.19 5.78
CA LYS A 75 -8.93 -3.53 5.95
C LYS A 75 -9.07 -4.34 4.66
N ILE A 76 -7.95 -4.90 4.21
CA ILE A 76 -7.88 -5.86 3.10
C ILE A 76 -7.68 -7.25 3.69
N LEU A 77 -8.46 -8.21 3.23
CA LEU A 77 -8.33 -9.61 3.53
C LEU A 77 -8.15 -10.39 2.23
N ALA A 78 -6.97 -10.98 2.03
CA ALA A 78 -6.65 -11.86 0.92
C ALA A 78 -6.59 -13.32 1.41
N ILE A 79 -7.22 -14.24 0.69
CA ILE A 79 -7.34 -15.66 1.06
C ILE A 79 -7.11 -16.53 -0.17
N GLY A 80 -6.34 -17.60 0.02
CA GLY A 80 -6.05 -18.63 -0.97
C GLY A 80 -5.00 -18.20 -1.99
N ASN A 81 -3.92 -18.95 -2.07
CA ASN A 81 -2.82 -18.75 -3.01
C ASN A 81 -2.34 -17.29 -3.07
N VAL A 82 -2.27 -16.63 -1.88
CA VAL A 82 -1.91 -15.23 -1.80
C VAL A 82 -0.46 -15.05 -2.22
N SER A 83 -0.20 -14.18 -3.20
CA SER A 83 1.13 -13.73 -3.56
C SER A 83 1.17 -12.20 -3.63
N PHE A 84 2.25 -11.62 -3.10
CA PHE A 84 2.51 -10.19 -3.18
C PHE A 84 3.91 -9.97 -3.72
N GLN A 85 4.06 -9.11 -4.70
CA GLN A 85 5.34 -8.65 -5.21
C GLN A 85 5.49 -7.17 -4.92
N ASP A 86 6.61 -6.78 -4.30
CA ASP A 86 6.94 -5.39 -4.01
C ASP A 86 7.73 -4.71 -5.15
N GLU A 87 7.99 -3.43 -4.98
CA GLU A 87 8.76 -2.61 -5.94
C GLU A 87 10.20 -3.11 -6.16
N ASN A 88 10.78 -3.81 -5.18
CA ASN A 88 12.11 -4.40 -5.25
C ASN A 88 12.11 -5.81 -5.88
N LYS A 89 10.96 -6.26 -6.39
CA LYS A 89 10.73 -7.61 -6.94
C LYS A 89 10.86 -8.74 -5.94
N ASN A 90 10.82 -8.44 -4.63
CA ASN A 90 10.67 -9.47 -3.61
C ASN A 90 9.27 -10.09 -3.73
N LYS A 91 9.19 -11.40 -3.60
CA LYS A 91 7.94 -12.14 -3.66
C LYS A 91 7.61 -12.72 -2.29
N TYR A 92 6.37 -12.56 -1.90
CA TYR A 92 5.83 -13.00 -0.62
C TYR A 92 4.63 -13.88 -0.91
N PHE A 93 4.53 -15.01 -0.22
CA PHE A 93 3.46 -15.99 -0.39
C PHE A 93 2.84 -16.30 0.96
N SER A 94 1.53 -16.57 0.97
CA SER A 94 0.82 -16.97 2.17
C SER A 94 -0.52 -17.63 1.84
N ASP A 95 -1.14 -18.32 2.81
CA ASP A 95 -2.50 -18.82 2.67
C ASP A 95 -3.53 -17.73 2.97
N LYS A 96 -3.16 -16.80 3.88
CA LYS A 96 -4.02 -15.70 4.30
C LYS A 96 -3.17 -14.49 4.68
N MET A 97 -3.59 -13.33 4.17
CA MET A 97 -2.97 -12.04 4.48
C MET A 97 -4.06 -11.03 4.83
N GLU A 98 -3.97 -10.46 6.02
CA GLU A 98 -4.83 -9.38 6.49
C GLU A 98 -3.99 -8.12 6.65
N LEU A 99 -4.38 -7.04 5.96
CA LEU A 99 -3.64 -5.78 5.89
C LEU A 99 -4.56 -4.64 6.31
N GLN A 100 -4.03 -3.65 6.99
CA GLN A 100 -4.79 -2.48 7.43
C GLN A 100 -3.92 -1.22 7.45
N GLY A 101 -4.52 -0.08 7.08
CA GLY A 101 -3.92 1.24 7.24
C GLY A 101 -2.60 1.40 6.48
N ASP A 102 -2.60 1.32 5.16
CA ASP A 102 -1.41 1.44 4.31
C ASP A 102 -0.26 0.50 4.73
N LEU A 103 -0.60 -0.76 5.07
CA LEU A 103 0.34 -1.78 5.55
C LEU A 103 0.96 -1.49 6.93
N LYS A 104 0.40 -0.58 7.71
CA LYS A 104 0.86 -0.32 9.09
C LYS A 104 0.59 -1.49 10.03
N LYS A 105 -0.45 -2.27 9.73
CA LYS A 105 -0.77 -3.51 10.43
C LYS A 105 -0.94 -4.63 9.42
N ALA A 106 -0.38 -5.80 9.74
CA ALA A 106 -0.55 -7.01 8.95
C ALA A 106 -0.57 -8.25 9.83
N ILE A 107 -1.39 -9.22 9.44
CA ILE A 107 -1.37 -10.58 9.99
C ILE A 107 -1.26 -11.53 8.80
N ILE A 108 -0.16 -12.29 8.73
CA ILE A 108 0.15 -13.16 7.61
C ILE A 108 0.36 -14.58 8.14
N LYS A 109 -0.36 -15.56 7.60
CA LYS A 109 -0.28 -16.97 7.99
C LYS A 109 0.40 -17.80 6.92
N ASN A 110 1.25 -18.75 7.34
CA ASN A 110 2.02 -19.63 6.46
C ASN A 110 2.81 -18.83 5.42
N PHE A 111 3.59 -17.89 5.95
CA PHE A 111 4.38 -16.96 5.16
C PHE A 111 5.62 -17.62 4.58
N SER A 112 5.93 -17.32 3.33
CA SER A 112 7.24 -17.54 2.71
C SER A 112 7.61 -16.38 1.81
N SER A 113 8.90 -16.13 1.66
CA SER A 113 9.40 -15.09 0.75
C SER A 113 10.56 -15.60 -0.09
N LEU A 114 10.67 -15.04 -1.29
CA LEU A 114 11.82 -15.13 -2.17
C LEU A 114 12.27 -13.69 -2.42
N LEU A 115 13.42 -13.33 -1.88
CA LEU A 115 13.98 -12.01 -2.02
C LEU A 115 14.73 -11.88 -3.34
N SER A 116 14.96 -10.65 -3.78
CA SER A 116 15.61 -10.36 -5.07
C SER A 116 17.08 -10.84 -5.14
N ASP A 117 17.74 -11.03 -3.99
CA ASP A 117 19.08 -11.61 -3.87
C ASP A 117 19.09 -13.15 -3.84
N GLY A 118 17.91 -13.79 -3.94
CA GLY A 118 17.71 -15.23 -3.91
C GLY A 118 17.57 -15.82 -2.51
N SER A 119 17.68 -15.03 -1.44
CA SER A 119 17.46 -15.50 -0.08
C SER A 119 15.98 -15.81 0.17
N ARG A 120 15.71 -16.70 1.13
CA ARG A 120 14.37 -17.15 1.46
C ARG A 120 14.13 -17.03 2.96
N LEU A 121 12.95 -16.57 3.31
CA LEU A 121 12.47 -16.52 4.68
C LEU A 121 11.10 -17.20 4.74
N SER A 122 10.86 -18.01 5.75
CA SER A 122 9.54 -18.54 6.05
C SER A 122 9.19 -18.37 7.51
N ALA A 123 7.88 -18.23 7.80
CA ALA A 123 7.35 -18.12 9.14
C ALA A 123 5.91 -18.65 9.17
N ASN A 124 5.50 -19.32 10.25
CA ASN A 124 4.11 -19.75 10.39
C ASN A 124 3.15 -18.57 10.57
N LEU A 125 3.62 -17.54 11.26
CA LEU A 125 2.83 -16.35 11.54
C LEU A 125 3.74 -15.11 11.56
N ILE A 126 3.31 -14.07 10.86
CA ILE A 126 3.86 -12.73 10.98
C ILE A 126 2.75 -11.80 11.47
N ILE A 127 3.03 -11.05 12.52
CA ILE A 127 2.21 -9.95 12.99
C ILE A 127 3.06 -8.69 12.89
N ARG A 128 2.61 -7.75 12.07
CA ARG A 128 3.21 -6.42 11.94
C ARG A 128 2.33 -5.41 12.64
N ASP A 129 2.94 -4.58 13.47
CA ASP A 129 2.32 -3.37 14.01
C ASP A 129 3.37 -2.25 13.97
N SER A 130 3.12 -1.20 13.21
CA SER A 130 4.07 -0.09 13.04
C SER A 130 4.42 0.63 14.36
N ILE A 131 3.63 0.46 15.41
CA ILE A 131 3.84 1.06 16.73
C ILE A 131 4.55 0.09 17.68
N GLN A 132 4.18 -1.19 17.65
CA GLN A 132 4.70 -2.21 18.59
C GLN A 132 5.85 -3.03 18.01
N GLY A 133 6.09 -2.94 16.70
CA GLY A 133 7.09 -3.71 15.98
C GLY A 133 6.56 -5.01 15.39
N ASP A 134 7.44 -5.74 14.72
CA ASP A 134 7.10 -6.99 14.02
C ASP A 134 7.37 -8.20 14.93
N LYS A 135 6.41 -9.13 15.01
CA LYS A 135 6.54 -10.43 15.68
C LYS A 135 6.47 -11.53 14.63
N LEU A 136 7.44 -12.43 14.65
CA LEU A 136 7.51 -13.58 13.77
C LEU A 136 7.58 -14.86 14.61
N GLU A 137 6.83 -15.89 14.21
CA GLU A 137 6.81 -17.19 14.89
C GLU A 137 7.30 -18.30 13.95
N LYS A 138 8.14 -19.21 14.49
CA LYS A 138 8.73 -20.36 13.78
C LYS A 138 9.40 -19.97 12.48
N ILE A 139 10.47 -19.17 12.59
CA ILE A 139 11.20 -18.61 11.46
C ILE A 139 12.21 -19.62 10.94
N THR A 140 12.33 -19.72 9.62
CA THR A 140 13.43 -20.39 8.91
C THR A 140 13.99 -19.41 7.88
N PHE A 141 15.30 -19.26 7.86
CA PHE A 141 16.01 -18.44 6.89
C PHE A 141 17.06 -19.29 6.17
N THR A 142 17.12 -19.19 4.85
CA THR A 142 18.09 -19.88 3.98
C THR A 142 18.53 -19.00 2.84
#